data_2e9af3d5c35793ad7c1b73828d3e5b9b
#
_entry.id   2e9af3d5c35793ad7c1b73828d3e5b9b
#
_cell.length_a   1.000
_cell.length_b   1.000
_cell.length_c   1.000
_cell.angle_alpha   90.00
_cell.angle_beta   90.00
_cell.angle_gamma   90.00
#
_symmetry.space_group_name_H-M   'P 1'
#
loop_
_entity.id
_entity.type
_entity.pdbx_description
1 polymer ?
#
loop_
_entity_poly.entity_id
_entity_poly.type
_entity_poly.pdbx_seq_one_letter_code
_entity_poly.pdbx_strand_id
1 'polypeptide(L)'
;MKALLLLSVLLLLAGTVKAEGMDAKNAYYFGTVFGAGMILCATVDMGELKKGIAKEALGSFVELLSSAPGSSDVADSIQKSYQAVKLEPKCEGVY
;
A
#
# COMPACT_ATOMS: atom_id res chain seq x y z
N MET A 1 -17.04 -18.58 -9.63
CA MET A 1 -18.03 -17.48 -9.70
C MET A 1 -17.94 -16.50 -8.53
N LYS A 2 -17.87 -16.99 -7.29
CA LYS A 2 -17.74 -16.10 -6.13
C LYS A 2 -16.45 -15.27 -6.14
N ALA A 3 -15.35 -15.81 -6.67
CA ALA A 3 -14.09 -15.11 -6.77
C ALA A 3 -14.14 -13.93 -7.77
N LEU A 4 -14.88 -14.06 -8.84
CA LEU A 4 -15.06 -13.00 -9.84
C LEU A 4 -15.91 -11.85 -9.29
N LEU A 5 -16.93 -12.14 -8.48
CA LEU A 5 -17.74 -11.12 -7.81
C LEU A 5 -16.94 -10.35 -6.78
N LEU A 6 -16.10 -11.04 -6.01
CA LEU A 6 -15.20 -10.39 -5.03
C LEU A 6 -14.19 -9.48 -5.71
N LEU A 7 -13.62 -9.89 -6.83
CA LEU A 7 -12.69 -9.07 -7.61
C LEU A 7 -13.38 -7.82 -8.16
N SER A 8 -14.61 -7.95 -8.65
CA SER A 8 -15.38 -6.81 -9.15
C SER A 8 -15.71 -5.80 -8.05
N VAL A 9 -16.07 -6.28 -6.86
CA VAL A 9 -16.36 -5.42 -5.70
C VAL A 9 -15.09 -4.72 -5.24
N LEU A 10 -13.96 -5.40 -5.19
CA LEU A 10 -12.67 -4.81 -4.83
C LEU A 10 -12.24 -3.74 -5.84
N LEU A 11 -12.44 -3.98 -7.12
CA LEU A 11 -12.14 -3.00 -8.17
C LEU A 11 -13.03 -1.76 -8.07
N LEU A 12 -14.31 -1.93 -7.76
CA LEU A 12 -15.25 -0.84 -7.56
C LEU A 12 -14.90 0.00 -6.33
N LEU A 13 -14.52 -0.65 -5.22
CA LEU A 13 -14.08 0.04 -4.01
C LEU A 13 -12.78 0.81 -4.24
N ALA A 14 -11.83 0.22 -4.94
CA ALA A 14 -10.57 0.88 -5.28
C ALA A 14 -10.82 2.09 -6.19
N GLY A 15 -11.74 1.97 -7.15
CA GLY A 15 -12.13 3.07 -8.02
C GLY A 15 -12.78 4.23 -7.25
N THR A 16 -13.60 3.92 -6.26
CA THR A 16 -14.27 4.92 -5.43
C THR A 16 -13.26 5.70 -4.55
N VAL A 17 -12.30 4.99 -3.95
CA VAL A 17 -11.27 5.62 -3.13
C VAL A 17 -10.38 6.54 -3.96
N LYS A 18 -10.06 6.15 -5.20
CA LYS A 18 -9.24 6.95 -6.11
C LYS A 18 -9.88 8.28 -6.52
N ALA A 19 -11.20 8.37 -6.47
CA ALA A 19 -11.92 9.57 -6.91
C ALA A 19 -11.87 10.71 -5.91
N GLU A 20 -11.49 10.46 -4.65
CA GLU A 20 -11.53 11.48 -3.59
C GLU A 20 -10.20 12.22 -3.44
N GLY A 21 -10.11 13.40 -4.05
CA GLY A 21 -9.07 14.38 -3.77
C GLY A 21 -7.68 14.08 -4.28
N MET A 22 -7.50 12.99 -5.04
CA MET A 22 -6.21 12.63 -5.62
C MET A 22 -6.30 12.55 -7.14
N ASP A 23 -5.29 13.07 -7.84
CA ASP A 23 -5.17 12.82 -9.27
C ASP A 23 -4.75 11.34 -9.50
N ALA A 24 -4.82 10.88 -10.75
CA ALA A 24 -4.55 9.48 -11.09
C ALA A 24 -3.15 9.03 -10.71
N LYS A 25 -2.16 9.91 -10.85
CA LYS A 25 -0.76 9.60 -10.53
C LYS A 25 -0.57 9.43 -9.02
N ASN A 26 -1.11 10.35 -8.22
CA ASN A 26 -1.04 10.27 -6.77
C ASN A 26 -1.79 9.05 -6.24
N ALA A 27 -2.98 8.77 -6.77
CA ALA A 27 -3.76 7.61 -6.39
C ALA A 27 -3.03 6.30 -6.72
N TYR A 28 -2.35 6.23 -7.86
CA TYR A 28 -1.56 5.06 -8.25
C TYR A 28 -0.44 4.79 -7.24
N TYR A 29 0.35 5.80 -6.91
CA TYR A 29 1.46 5.62 -5.96
C TYR A 29 0.97 5.34 -4.56
N PHE A 30 -0.09 6.01 -4.12
CA PHE A 30 -0.70 5.72 -2.82
C PHE A 30 -1.15 4.27 -2.74
N GLY A 31 -1.91 3.80 -3.73
CA GLY A 31 -2.42 2.43 -3.77
C GLY A 31 -1.32 1.40 -3.87
N THR A 32 -0.25 1.69 -4.60
CA THR A 32 0.88 0.79 -4.75
C THR A 32 1.60 0.55 -3.41
N VAL A 33 1.89 1.61 -2.67
CA VAL A 33 2.54 1.52 -1.36
C VAL A 33 1.61 0.89 -0.33
N PHE A 34 0.35 1.32 -0.30
CA PHE A 34 -0.64 0.79 0.62
C PHE A 34 -0.87 -0.70 0.39
N GLY A 35 -1.05 -1.11 -0.88
CA GLY A 35 -1.23 -2.50 -1.25
C GLY A 35 -0.03 -3.37 -0.88
N ALA A 36 1.18 -2.90 -1.17
CA ALA A 36 2.41 -3.60 -0.81
C ALA A 36 2.50 -3.79 0.71
N GLY A 37 2.21 -2.74 1.48
CA GLY A 37 2.23 -2.80 2.93
C GLY A 37 1.21 -3.78 3.50
N MET A 38 0.01 -3.80 2.95
CA MET A 38 -1.05 -4.72 3.39
C MET A 38 -0.72 -6.17 3.06
N ILE A 39 -0.14 -6.43 1.90
CA ILE A 39 0.29 -7.79 1.51
C ILE A 39 1.38 -8.29 2.46
N LEU A 40 2.35 -7.45 2.79
CA LEU A 40 3.41 -7.82 3.73
C LEU A 40 2.83 -8.12 5.12
N CYS A 41 1.89 -7.32 5.59
CA CYS A 41 1.23 -7.56 6.88
C CYS A 41 0.46 -8.88 6.87
N ALA A 42 -0.25 -9.18 5.80
CA ALA A 42 -0.98 -10.44 5.66
C ALA A 42 -0.03 -11.63 5.68
N THR A 43 1.12 -11.51 5.02
CA THR A 43 2.13 -12.56 4.97
C THR A 43 2.76 -12.80 6.35
N VAL A 44 2.96 -11.74 7.12
CA VAL A 44 3.41 -11.85 8.52
C VAL A 44 2.36 -12.53 9.37
N ASP A 45 1.09 -12.15 9.19
CA ASP A 45 -0.03 -12.72 9.95
C ASP A 45 -0.19 -14.22 9.69
N MET A 46 0.10 -14.67 8.47
CA MET A 46 0.10 -16.08 8.11
C MET A 46 1.32 -16.86 8.66
N GLY A 47 2.25 -16.18 9.27
CA GLY A 47 3.46 -16.80 9.81
C GLY A 47 4.53 -17.13 8.78
N GLU A 48 4.38 -16.65 7.55
CA GLU A 48 5.32 -16.95 6.45
C GLU A 48 6.42 -15.91 6.29
N LEU A 49 6.31 -14.78 6.97
CA LEU A 49 7.28 -13.69 6.88
C LEU A 49 7.51 -13.11 8.28
N LYS A 50 8.77 -12.84 8.61
CA LYS A 50 9.12 -12.19 9.88
C LYS A 50 8.81 -10.69 9.81
N LYS A 51 8.34 -10.13 10.93
CA LYS A 51 8.02 -8.71 11.04
C LYS A 51 9.18 -7.80 10.62
N GLY A 52 10.38 -8.10 11.07
CA GLY A 52 11.56 -7.31 10.71
C GLY A 52 11.82 -7.27 9.22
N ILE A 53 11.61 -8.39 8.53
CA ILE A 53 11.77 -8.48 7.08
C ILE A 53 10.68 -7.69 6.36
N ALA A 54 9.44 -7.76 6.83
CA ALA A 54 8.34 -6.98 6.26
C ALA A 54 8.59 -5.47 6.38
N LYS A 55 9.03 -5.02 7.55
CA LYS A 55 9.37 -3.63 7.81
C LYS A 55 10.49 -3.14 6.88
N GLU A 56 11.54 -3.93 6.76
CA GLU A 56 12.67 -3.61 5.89
C GLU A 56 12.28 -3.59 4.42
N ALA A 57 11.47 -4.54 3.99
CA ALA A 57 11.00 -4.64 2.61
C ALA A 57 10.13 -3.42 2.23
N LEU A 58 9.19 -3.04 3.10
CA LEU A 58 8.35 -1.88 2.82
C LEU A 58 9.16 -0.59 2.84
N GLY A 59 10.07 -0.43 3.81
CA GLY A 59 10.95 0.73 3.88
C GLY A 59 11.81 0.88 2.63
N SER A 60 12.39 -0.21 2.16
CA SER A 60 13.20 -0.22 0.93
C SER A 60 12.36 0.11 -0.30
N PHE A 61 11.15 -0.41 -0.36
CA PHE A 61 10.23 -0.14 -1.47
C PHE A 61 9.82 1.33 -1.53
N VAL A 62 9.49 1.92 -0.38
CA VAL A 62 9.15 3.35 -0.27
C VAL A 62 10.35 4.20 -0.69
N GLU A 63 11.54 3.85 -0.24
CA GLU A 63 12.77 4.56 -0.60
C GLU A 63 13.05 4.48 -2.09
N LEU A 64 12.89 3.30 -2.68
CA LEU A 64 13.06 3.09 -4.11
C LEU A 64 12.09 3.95 -4.93
N LEU A 65 10.82 3.95 -4.56
CA LEU A 65 9.81 4.77 -5.23
C LEU A 65 10.10 6.26 -5.08
N SER A 66 10.53 6.68 -3.90
CA SER A 66 10.85 8.09 -3.61
C SER A 66 12.07 8.59 -4.39
N SER A 67 12.96 7.68 -4.77
CA SER A 67 14.17 8.01 -5.53
C SER A 67 13.97 7.91 -7.04
N ALA A 68 12.83 7.42 -7.51
CA ALA A 68 12.57 7.25 -8.94
C ALA A 68 12.45 8.61 -9.64
N PRO A 69 12.89 8.71 -10.92
CA PRO A 69 12.71 9.95 -11.68
C PRO A 69 11.23 10.33 -11.75
N GLY A 70 10.93 11.61 -11.53
CA GLY A 70 9.56 12.11 -11.56
C GLY A 70 8.72 11.82 -10.33
N SER A 71 9.32 11.24 -9.27
CA SER A 71 8.60 10.91 -8.04
C SER A 71 8.38 12.11 -7.12
N SER A 72 9.05 13.24 -7.35
CA SER A 72 8.89 14.43 -6.51
C SER A 72 7.46 14.92 -6.41
N ASP A 73 6.68 14.78 -7.48
CA ASP A 73 5.27 15.19 -7.52
C ASP A 73 4.37 14.30 -6.64
N VAL A 74 4.81 13.10 -6.33
CA VAL A 74 4.02 12.11 -5.60
C VAL A 74 4.64 11.75 -4.25
N ALA A 75 5.71 12.42 -3.84
CA ALA A 75 6.41 12.15 -2.60
C ALA A 75 5.47 12.20 -1.38
N ASP A 76 4.57 13.17 -1.35
CA ASP A 76 3.58 13.32 -0.29
C ASP A 76 2.62 12.12 -0.23
N SER A 77 2.15 11.66 -1.39
CA SER A 77 1.26 10.50 -1.47
C SER A 77 1.94 9.22 -1.02
N ILE A 78 3.22 9.05 -1.36
CA ILE A 78 4.01 7.90 -0.91
C ILE A 78 4.12 7.91 0.62
N GLN A 79 4.46 9.05 1.21
CA GLN A 79 4.59 9.16 2.66
C GLN A 79 3.26 8.99 3.39
N LYS A 80 2.20 9.58 2.87
CA LYS A 80 0.84 9.42 3.44
C LYS A 80 0.39 7.96 3.40
N SER A 81 0.67 7.26 2.32
CA SER A 81 0.36 5.85 2.18
C SER A 81 1.11 5.00 3.20
N TYR A 82 2.40 5.27 3.36
CA TYR A 82 3.23 4.57 4.34
C TYR A 82 2.67 4.77 5.76
N GLN A 83 2.31 6.00 6.11
CA GLN A 83 1.72 6.28 7.42
C GLN A 83 0.35 5.60 7.58
N ALA A 84 -0.46 5.56 6.52
CA ALA A 84 -1.76 4.90 6.55
C ALA A 84 -1.64 3.41 6.81
N VAL A 85 -0.66 2.75 6.20
CA VAL A 85 -0.38 1.33 6.43
C VAL A 85 -0.04 1.06 7.91
N LYS A 86 0.77 1.92 8.50
CA LYS A 86 1.17 1.78 9.91
C LYS A 86 -0.03 1.84 10.87
N LEU A 87 -1.08 2.55 10.47
CA LEU A 87 -2.29 2.71 11.28
C LEU A 87 -3.29 1.57 11.10
N GLU A 88 -3.09 0.70 10.13
CA GLU A 88 -3.97 -0.43 9.89
C GLU A 88 -3.87 -1.44 11.05
N PRO A 89 -5.02 -1.90 11.60
CA PRO A 89 -5.01 -2.86 12.71
C PRO A 89 -4.24 -4.14 12.41
N LYS A 90 -4.32 -4.63 11.17
CA LYS A 90 -3.61 -5.84 10.75
C LYS A 90 -2.11 -5.67 10.68
N CYS A 91 -1.64 -4.44 10.63
CA CYS A 91 -0.22 -4.11 10.55
C CYS A 91 0.36 -3.67 11.89
N GLU A 92 -0.44 -3.70 12.96
CA GLU A 92 0.01 -3.31 14.28
C GLU A 92 1.24 -4.12 14.71
N GLY A 93 2.29 -3.43 15.07
CA GLY A 93 3.54 -4.06 15.49
C GLY A 93 4.42 -4.56 14.36
N VAL A 94 4.02 -4.42 13.09
CA VAL A 94 4.82 -4.84 11.94
C VAL A 94 5.77 -3.72 11.51
N TYR A 95 5.27 -2.51 11.42
CA TYR A 95 6.03 -1.36 10.93
C TYR A 95 6.36 -0.34 12.00
#